data_f70d09ff1059140ea8e8410c9779580a
#
_entry.id   f70d09ff1059140ea8e8410c9779580a
#
_cell.length_a   1.000
_cell.length_b   1.000
_cell.length_c   1.000
_cell.angle_alpha   90.00
_cell.angle_beta   90.00
_cell.angle_gamma   90.00
#
_symmetry.space_group_name_H-M   'P 1'
#
loop_
_entity.id
_entity.type
_entity.pdbx_description
1 polymer ?
#
loop_
_entity_poly.entity_id
_entity_poly.type
_entity_poly.pdbx_seq_one_letter_code
_entity_poly.pdbx_strand_id
1 'polypeptide(L)'
;MTALGMTEKNFLQTCTPVVFRRIDVASVPFEELSLVHTIYADLMHAIGRQIIPEGGQPLPARAIYMSKERLRNGNVRVDNESAFTAALRERGVGIVYPEEMGFRDQIKLWASNPTVIGFSGASLHTSIFFPERRVITLAHGPDIWANQCLIDMANNNDAQYLYDANGLEHIGAGNGFNMNYRIRNPEQLASELAEYALS
;
A
#
# COMPACT_ATOMS: atom_id res chain seq x y z
N MET A 1 -3.76 -7.42 -17.73
CA MET A 1 -4.33 -7.17 -19.07
C MET A 1 -5.69 -7.86 -19.26
N THR A 2 -5.85 -9.11 -18.89
CA THR A 2 -7.14 -9.84 -18.97
C THR A 2 -8.28 -9.18 -18.19
N ALA A 3 -8.00 -8.58 -17.05
CA ALA A 3 -9.01 -7.84 -16.25
C ALA A 3 -9.57 -6.57 -16.94
N LEU A 4 -8.94 -6.10 -18.01
CA LEU A 4 -9.41 -4.99 -18.84
C LEU A 4 -10.01 -5.48 -20.17
N GLY A 5 -10.14 -6.79 -20.38
CA GLY A 5 -10.55 -7.36 -21.65
C GLY A 5 -9.54 -7.14 -22.78
N MET A 6 -8.31 -6.73 -22.46
CA MET A 6 -7.26 -6.45 -23.44
C MET A 6 -6.50 -7.71 -23.80
N THR A 7 -6.17 -7.84 -25.06
CA THR A 7 -5.36 -8.92 -25.65
C THR A 7 -4.11 -8.31 -26.29
N GLU A 8 -3.19 -9.14 -26.74
CA GLU A 8 -1.98 -8.69 -27.48
C GLU A 8 -2.33 -7.84 -28.71
N LYS A 9 -3.50 -8.06 -29.31
CA LYS A 9 -3.99 -7.30 -30.47
C LYS A 9 -4.29 -5.83 -30.17
N ASN A 10 -4.43 -5.48 -28.88
CA ASN A 10 -4.67 -4.12 -28.43
C ASN A 10 -3.37 -3.31 -28.25
N PHE A 11 -2.22 -3.94 -28.46
CA PHE A 11 -0.91 -3.32 -28.29
C PHE A 11 -0.16 -3.32 -29.60
N LEU A 12 0.48 -2.19 -29.92
CA LEU A 12 1.42 -2.08 -31.01
C LEU A 12 2.83 -2.02 -30.41
N GLN A 13 3.62 -3.05 -30.66
CA GLN A 13 5.03 -3.05 -30.33
C GLN A 13 5.84 -2.85 -31.61
N THR A 14 6.69 -1.83 -31.65
CA THR A 14 7.56 -1.53 -32.79
C THR A 14 9.01 -1.70 -32.38
N CYS A 15 9.79 -2.40 -33.21
CA CYS A 15 11.24 -2.55 -33.02
C CYS A 15 12.05 -1.48 -33.79
N THR A 16 11.38 -0.66 -34.58
CA THR A 16 11.97 0.44 -35.37
C THR A 16 11.18 1.73 -35.13
N PRO A 17 11.80 2.90 -35.29
CA PRO A 17 11.08 4.17 -35.25
C PRO A 17 9.90 4.20 -36.22
N VAL A 18 8.73 4.60 -35.73
CA VAL A 18 7.50 4.72 -36.51
C VAL A 18 6.95 6.12 -36.40
N VAL A 19 6.47 6.65 -37.51
CA VAL A 19 5.78 7.94 -37.55
C VAL A 19 4.28 7.70 -37.66
N PHE A 20 3.54 8.15 -36.66
CA PHE A 20 2.07 8.07 -36.68
C PHE A 20 1.50 9.34 -37.33
N ARG A 21 0.50 9.16 -38.16
CA ARG A 21 -0.25 10.29 -38.75
C ARG A 21 -1.05 11.04 -37.68
N ARG A 22 -1.54 10.30 -36.69
CA ARG A 22 -2.34 10.84 -35.57
C ARG A 22 -2.15 9.96 -34.35
N ILE A 23 -2.02 10.59 -33.20
CA ILE A 23 -2.03 9.93 -31.87
C ILE A 23 -3.02 10.68 -31.02
N ASP A 24 -3.98 9.96 -30.47
CA ASP A 24 -4.88 10.49 -29.44
C ASP A 24 -4.32 10.07 -28.07
N VAL A 25 -4.01 11.05 -27.22
CA VAL A 25 -3.46 10.83 -25.87
C VAL A 25 -4.54 11.23 -24.88
N ALA A 26 -5.00 10.25 -24.10
CA ALA A 26 -5.93 10.53 -23.01
C ALA A 26 -5.24 11.31 -21.89
N SER A 27 -5.97 12.20 -21.23
CA SER A 27 -5.49 12.83 -20.00
C SER A 27 -5.34 11.77 -18.90
N VAL A 28 -4.35 11.94 -18.04
CA VAL A 28 -4.10 11.04 -16.92
C VAL A 28 -5.16 11.24 -15.84
N PRO A 29 -5.82 10.17 -15.37
CA PRO A 29 -6.82 10.28 -14.32
C PRO A 29 -6.23 10.29 -12.91
N PHE A 30 -4.93 10.03 -12.77
CA PHE A 30 -4.15 10.12 -11.55
C PHE A 30 -2.82 10.82 -11.88
N GLU A 31 -2.60 11.97 -11.27
CA GLU A 31 -1.35 12.72 -11.35
C GLU A 31 -0.69 12.74 -9.97
N GLU A 32 0.50 12.16 -9.89
CA GLU A 32 1.24 12.04 -8.62
C GLU A 32 1.35 13.39 -7.92
N LEU A 33 1.12 13.38 -6.61
CA LEU A 33 1.20 14.52 -5.70
C LEU A 33 0.18 15.65 -5.95
N SER A 34 -0.69 15.51 -6.94
CA SER A 34 -1.52 16.61 -7.43
C SER A 34 -3.01 16.28 -7.46
N LEU A 35 -3.40 15.23 -8.18
CA LEU A 35 -4.79 15.05 -8.58
C LEU A 35 -5.16 13.57 -8.70
N VAL A 36 -6.38 13.26 -8.27
CA VAL A 36 -7.06 12.00 -8.61
C VAL A 36 -8.49 12.30 -9.08
N HIS A 37 -8.88 11.73 -10.21
CA HIS A 37 -10.26 11.73 -10.65
C HIS A 37 -11.00 10.49 -10.15
N THR A 38 -12.30 10.62 -9.84
CA THR A 38 -13.13 9.48 -9.41
C THR A 38 -13.14 8.34 -10.43
N ILE A 39 -13.05 8.66 -11.72
CA ILE A 39 -12.98 7.66 -12.79
C ILE A 39 -11.77 6.71 -12.64
N TYR A 40 -10.68 7.18 -12.02
CA TYR A 40 -9.55 6.31 -11.71
C TYR A 40 -9.93 5.25 -10.66
N ALA A 41 -10.55 5.68 -9.58
CA ALA A 41 -11.04 4.77 -8.54
C ALA A 41 -12.07 3.79 -9.11
N ASP A 42 -13.05 4.27 -9.88
CA ASP A 42 -14.07 3.44 -10.52
C ASP A 42 -13.46 2.34 -11.40
N LEU A 43 -12.46 2.70 -12.21
CA LEU A 43 -11.72 1.75 -13.04
C LEU A 43 -10.98 0.71 -12.17
N MET A 44 -10.26 1.16 -11.13
CA MET A 44 -9.52 0.26 -10.27
C MET A 44 -10.44 -0.67 -9.48
N HIS A 45 -11.58 -0.17 -9.00
CA HIS A 45 -12.60 -1.02 -8.36
C HIS A 45 -13.18 -2.05 -9.34
N ALA A 46 -13.43 -1.67 -10.60
CA ALA A 46 -13.88 -2.62 -11.61
C ALA A 46 -12.84 -3.71 -11.86
N ILE A 47 -11.55 -3.35 -11.93
CA ILE A 47 -10.45 -4.31 -12.06
C ILE A 47 -10.38 -5.21 -10.81
N GLY A 48 -10.45 -4.65 -9.61
CA GLY A 48 -10.44 -5.40 -8.35
C GLY A 48 -11.52 -6.47 -8.31
N ARG A 49 -12.76 -6.10 -8.65
CA ARG A 49 -13.90 -7.04 -8.74
C ARG A 49 -13.69 -8.14 -9.79
N GLN A 50 -13.05 -7.84 -10.91
CA GLN A 50 -12.76 -8.86 -11.93
C GLN A 50 -11.66 -9.83 -11.49
N ILE A 51 -10.68 -9.35 -10.73
CA ILE A 51 -9.60 -10.18 -10.22
C ILE A 51 -10.10 -11.07 -9.08
N ILE A 52 -10.97 -10.56 -8.22
CA ILE A 52 -11.57 -11.25 -7.06
C ILE A 52 -13.09 -11.14 -7.12
N PRO A 53 -13.75 -11.89 -8.02
CA PRO A 53 -15.21 -11.76 -8.26
C PRO A 53 -16.05 -12.19 -7.06
N GLU A 54 -15.57 -13.14 -6.26
CA GLU A 54 -16.29 -13.67 -5.09
C GLU A 54 -16.08 -12.81 -3.83
N GLY A 55 -15.34 -11.70 -3.96
CA GLY A 55 -14.83 -10.97 -2.80
C GLY A 55 -13.71 -11.74 -2.09
N GLY A 56 -13.08 -11.09 -1.13
CA GLY A 56 -12.07 -11.73 -0.31
C GLY A 56 -12.72 -12.53 0.82
N GLN A 57 -12.15 -13.67 1.17
CA GLN A 57 -12.50 -14.32 2.43
C GLN A 57 -11.70 -13.66 3.56
N PRO A 58 -12.36 -13.17 4.62
CA PRO A 58 -11.66 -12.57 5.74
C PRO A 58 -10.57 -13.50 6.28
N LEU A 59 -9.39 -12.97 6.55
CA LEU A 59 -8.39 -13.68 7.33
C LEU A 59 -8.86 -13.77 8.79
N PRO A 60 -8.33 -14.73 9.56
CA PRO A 60 -8.68 -14.87 10.99
C PRO A 60 -8.38 -13.60 11.81
N ALA A 61 -7.36 -12.83 11.40
CA ALA A 61 -6.99 -11.60 12.07
C ALA A 61 -7.93 -10.45 11.65
N ARG A 62 -8.41 -9.67 12.64
CA ARG A 62 -9.26 -8.50 12.40
C ARG A 62 -8.53 -7.33 11.77
N ALA A 63 -7.20 -7.27 11.94
CA ALA A 63 -6.30 -6.30 11.32
C ALA A 63 -5.04 -7.02 10.85
N ILE A 64 -4.44 -6.51 9.77
CA ILE A 64 -3.16 -7.00 9.26
C ILE A 64 -2.14 -5.87 9.20
N TYR A 65 -0.88 -6.23 9.41
CA TYR A 65 0.25 -5.35 9.21
C TYR A 65 1.08 -5.77 8.00
N MET A 66 1.29 -4.86 7.07
CA MET A 66 2.15 -5.04 5.89
C MET A 66 3.59 -4.74 6.26
N SER A 67 4.35 -5.78 6.57
CA SER A 67 5.76 -5.68 6.95
C SER A 67 6.67 -5.45 5.75
N LYS A 68 7.76 -4.73 5.97
CA LYS A 68 8.88 -4.55 5.03
C LYS A 68 10.12 -5.36 5.45
N GLU A 69 10.00 -6.20 6.48
CA GLU A 69 11.12 -6.93 7.09
C GLU A 69 11.92 -7.76 6.07
N ARG A 70 11.22 -8.31 5.06
CA ARG A 70 11.82 -9.17 4.05
C ARG A 70 12.16 -8.45 2.75
N LEU A 71 11.95 -7.14 2.70
CA LEU A 71 12.21 -6.33 1.53
C LEU A 71 13.72 -6.27 1.25
N ARG A 72 14.14 -6.86 0.13
CA ARG A 72 15.57 -6.90 -0.26
C ARG A 72 16.07 -5.56 -0.79
N ASN A 73 15.22 -4.87 -1.57
CA ASN A 73 15.52 -3.60 -2.19
C ASN A 73 14.37 -2.63 -1.92
N GLY A 74 14.61 -1.57 -1.20
CA GLY A 74 13.61 -0.57 -0.87
C GLY A 74 14.26 0.69 -0.32
N ASN A 75 13.56 1.81 -0.45
CA ASN A 75 14.09 3.12 -0.03
C ASN A 75 14.04 3.33 1.49
N VAL A 76 13.21 2.56 2.18
CA VAL A 76 13.04 2.68 3.63
C VAL A 76 13.11 1.32 4.28
N ARG A 77 13.94 1.21 5.32
CA ARG A 77 14.10 0.02 6.15
C ARG A 77 13.91 0.37 7.61
N VAL A 78 13.39 -0.60 8.36
CA VAL A 78 13.30 -0.55 9.82
C VAL A 78 14.09 -1.71 10.39
N ASP A 79 15.25 -1.40 11.01
CA ASP A 79 16.25 -2.41 11.42
C ASP A 79 15.71 -3.44 12.41
N ASN A 80 14.87 -3.00 13.33
CA ASN A 80 14.28 -3.85 14.36
C ASN A 80 12.78 -4.15 14.13
N GLU A 81 12.34 -4.15 12.87
CA GLU A 81 10.95 -4.44 12.52
C GLU A 81 10.52 -5.83 12.99
N SER A 82 11.45 -6.81 13.06
CA SER A 82 11.19 -8.16 13.56
C SER A 82 10.66 -8.19 15.00
N ALA A 83 11.20 -7.36 15.87
CA ALA A 83 10.69 -7.24 17.25
C ALA A 83 9.28 -6.64 17.28
N PHE A 84 9.03 -5.65 16.43
CA PHE A 84 7.72 -5.02 16.30
C PHE A 84 6.66 -5.98 15.72
N THR A 85 6.99 -6.72 14.67
CA THR A 85 6.09 -7.72 14.06
C THR A 85 5.80 -8.88 15.01
N ALA A 86 6.78 -9.31 15.81
CA ALA A 86 6.57 -10.32 16.85
C ALA A 86 5.56 -9.82 17.89
N ALA A 87 5.73 -8.61 18.40
CA ALA A 87 4.85 -8.01 19.38
C ALA A 87 3.42 -7.75 18.86
N LEU A 88 3.27 -7.38 17.59
CA LEU A 88 1.96 -7.25 16.93
C LEU A 88 1.25 -8.60 16.79
N ARG A 89 1.99 -9.65 16.42
CA ARG A 89 1.45 -11.01 16.28
C ARG A 89 0.91 -11.55 17.60
N GLU A 90 1.62 -11.33 18.70
CA GLU A 90 1.18 -11.72 20.05
C GLU A 90 -0.15 -11.03 20.44
N ARG A 91 -0.44 -9.88 19.85
CA ARG A 91 -1.65 -9.09 20.09
C ARG A 91 -2.78 -9.35 19.06
N GLY A 92 -2.62 -10.37 18.22
CA GLY A 92 -3.66 -10.81 17.28
C GLY A 92 -3.69 -10.06 15.95
N VAL A 93 -2.69 -9.21 15.66
CA VAL A 93 -2.52 -8.60 14.35
C VAL A 93 -1.84 -9.59 13.40
N GLY A 94 -2.44 -9.83 12.24
CA GLY A 94 -1.85 -10.67 11.20
C GLY A 94 -0.65 -9.98 10.55
N ILE A 95 0.44 -10.71 10.33
CA ILE A 95 1.63 -10.16 9.67
C ILE A 95 1.72 -10.72 8.27
N VAL A 96 1.83 -9.85 7.27
CA VAL A 96 1.98 -10.20 5.86
C VAL A 96 3.21 -9.54 5.26
N TYR A 97 3.79 -10.16 4.27
CA TYR A 97 4.99 -9.73 3.57
C TYR A 97 4.66 -9.50 2.08
N PRO A 98 4.23 -8.28 1.68
CA PRO A 98 3.78 -8.00 0.33
C PRO A 98 4.83 -8.32 -0.74
N GLU A 99 6.11 -8.18 -0.41
CA GLU A 99 7.24 -8.48 -1.31
C GLU A 99 7.36 -9.96 -1.70
N GLU A 100 6.76 -10.85 -0.93
CA GLU A 100 6.72 -12.29 -1.22
C GLU A 100 5.43 -12.70 -1.94
N MET A 101 4.50 -11.75 -2.16
CA MET A 101 3.20 -12.01 -2.73
C MET A 101 3.13 -11.59 -4.20
N GLY A 102 2.47 -12.40 -5.01
CA GLY A 102 2.08 -11.99 -6.36
C GLY A 102 1.03 -10.85 -6.31
N PHE A 103 0.96 -10.05 -7.37
CA PHE A 103 0.06 -8.90 -7.44
C PHE A 103 -1.42 -9.27 -7.17
N ARG A 104 -1.87 -10.42 -7.70
CA ARG A 104 -3.23 -10.93 -7.47
C ARG A 104 -3.49 -11.22 -5.98
N ASP A 105 -2.48 -11.77 -5.29
CA ASP A 105 -2.61 -12.11 -3.86
C ASP A 105 -2.62 -10.84 -2.99
N GLN A 106 -1.86 -9.81 -3.38
CA GLN A 106 -1.94 -8.50 -2.73
C GLN A 106 -3.33 -7.88 -2.89
N ILE A 107 -3.93 -7.94 -4.09
CA ILE A 107 -5.31 -7.48 -4.32
C ILE A 107 -6.31 -8.29 -3.47
N LYS A 108 -6.15 -9.62 -3.43
CA LYS A 108 -6.98 -10.49 -2.58
C LYS A 108 -6.87 -10.15 -1.11
N LEU A 109 -5.68 -9.78 -0.65
CA LEU A 109 -5.45 -9.36 0.73
C LEU A 109 -6.32 -8.13 1.08
N TRP A 110 -6.35 -7.12 0.23
CA TRP A 110 -7.19 -5.93 0.42
C TRP A 110 -8.69 -6.25 0.34
N ALA A 111 -9.11 -7.17 -0.52
CA ALA A 111 -10.49 -7.65 -0.59
C ALA A 111 -10.93 -8.33 0.71
N SER A 112 -9.99 -9.00 1.39
CA SER A 112 -10.26 -9.86 2.55
C SER A 112 -10.18 -9.15 3.90
N ASN A 113 -9.48 -8.01 3.96
CA ASN A 113 -9.18 -7.37 5.25
C ASN A 113 -9.71 -5.95 5.30
N PRO A 114 -10.61 -5.64 6.25
CA PRO A 114 -11.15 -4.30 6.42
C PRO A 114 -10.13 -3.32 7.01
N THR A 115 -9.22 -3.78 7.85
CA THR A 115 -8.21 -2.95 8.53
C THR A 115 -6.81 -3.38 8.12
N VAL A 116 -6.06 -2.45 7.54
CA VAL A 116 -4.69 -2.67 7.07
C VAL A 116 -3.76 -1.61 7.65
N ILE A 117 -2.67 -2.06 8.21
CA ILE A 117 -1.63 -1.24 8.84
C ILE A 117 -0.35 -1.37 8.03
N GLY A 118 0.42 -0.31 7.90
CA GLY A 118 1.75 -0.38 7.30
C GLY A 118 2.53 0.91 7.42
N PHE A 119 3.83 0.83 7.25
CA PHE A 119 4.62 2.03 7.05
C PHE A 119 4.32 2.65 5.69
N SER A 120 4.34 3.97 5.64
CA SER A 120 4.17 4.75 4.43
C SER A 120 4.99 4.17 3.27
N GLY A 121 4.34 3.93 2.13
CA GLY A 121 4.97 3.35 0.95
C GLY A 121 4.00 2.66 -0.01
N ALA A 122 4.54 2.23 -1.15
CA ALA A 122 3.75 1.73 -2.30
C ALA A 122 2.87 0.50 -2.00
N SER A 123 3.17 -0.29 -0.97
CA SER A 123 2.33 -1.44 -0.59
C SER A 123 0.91 -1.02 -0.19
N LEU A 124 0.76 0.18 0.40
CA LEU A 124 -0.54 0.72 0.78
C LEU A 124 -1.33 1.27 -0.42
N HIS A 125 -0.67 1.63 -1.53
CA HIS A 125 -1.34 2.15 -2.73
C HIS A 125 -2.26 1.12 -3.38
N THR A 126 -2.06 -0.18 -3.13
CA THR A 126 -2.95 -1.23 -3.62
C THR A 126 -4.34 -1.21 -2.97
N SER A 127 -4.56 -0.38 -1.95
CA SER A 127 -5.90 -0.09 -1.40
C SER A 127 -6.85 0.42 -2.46
N ILE A 128 -6.35 1.07 -3.53
CA ILE A 128 -7.16 1.65 -4.61
C ILE A 128 -8.14 0.66 -5.26
N PHE A 129 -7.89 -0.64 -5.17
CA PHE A 129 -8.76 -1.66 -5.75
C PHE A 129 -10.04 -1.95 -4.96
N PHE A 130 -10.09 -1.57 -3.68
CA PHE A 130 -11.26 -1.80 -2.82
C PHE A 130 -11.54 -0.59 -1.94
N PRO A 131 -12.73 0.03 -2.04
CA PRO A 131 -13.09 1.20 -1.25
C PRO A 131 -13.37 0.86 0.22
N GLU A 132 -13.49 1.90 1.03
CA GLU A 132 -14.00 1.85 2.40
C GLU A 132 -13.17 0.94 3.31
N ARG A 133 -11.83 1.01 3.17
CA ARG A 133 -10.90 0.30 4.06
C ARG A 133 -10.44 1.21 5.19
N ARG A 134 -10.23 0.65 6.36
CA ARG A 134 -9.51 1.32 7.43
C ARG A 134 -8.01 1.17 7.18
N VAL A 135 -7.35 2.26 6.85
CA VAL A 135 -5.92 2.29 6.50
C VAL A 135 -5.15 3.05 7.58
N ILE A 136 -4.28 2.37 8.29
CA ILE A 136 -3.45 2.97 9.34
C ILE A 136 -2.02 3.04 8.82
N THR A 137 -1.61 4.25 8.49
CA THR A 137 -0.28 4.53 7.93
C THR A 137 0.65 5.03 9.02
N LEU A 138 1.74 4.31 9.26
CA LEU A 138 2.85 4.76 10.09
C LEU A 138 3.77 5.64 9.25
N ALA A 139 3.84 6.91 9.58
CA ALA A 139 4.68 7.88 8.87
C ALA A 139 6.12 7.88 9.42
N HIS A 140 7.09 8.07 8.54
CA HIS A 140 8.50 8.16 8.91
C HIS A 140 8.91 9.56 9.37
N GLY A 141 8.07 10.56 9.13
CA GLY A 141 8.26 11.96 9.44
C GLY A 141 6.92 12.67 9.55
N PRO A 142 6.92 13.97 9.83
CA PRO A 142 5.70 14.76 9.99
C PRO A 142 4.92 14.96 8.68
N ASP A 143 5.55 14.68 7.55
CA ASP A 143 4.96 14.88 6.25
C ASP A 143 4.13 13.67 5.82
N ILE A 144 2.95 13.93 5.27
CA ILE A 144 2.07 12.91 4.71
C ILE A 144 2.30 12.84 3.21
N TRP A 145 2.50 11.62 2.69
CA TRP A 145 2.69 11.41 1.26
C TRP A 145 1.39 11.60 0.48
N ALA A 146 1.35 12.62 -0.38
CA ALA A 146 0.15 13.05 -1.08
C ALA A 146 -0.50 11.93 -1.92
N ASN A 147 0.28 11.04 -2.54
CA ASN A 147 -0.28 9.92 -3.33
C ASN A 147 -1.17 9.00 -2.49
N GLN A 148 -0.78 8.70 -1.23
CA GLN A 148 -1.63 7.91 -0.35
C GLN A 148 -2.90 8.66 0.03
N CYS A 149 -2.79 9.97 0.34
CA CYS A 149 -3.96 10.80 0.62
C CYS A 149 -4.94 10.84 -0.55
N LEU A 150 -4.44 10.99 -1.78
CA LEU A 150 -5.27 10.99 -2.98
C LEU A 150 -6.02 9.67 -3.16
N ILE A 151 -5.33 8.55 -2.94
CA ILE A 151 -5.94 7.21 -3.00
C ILE A 151 -6.99 7.04 -1.91
N ASP A 152 -6.68 7.42 -0.69
CA ASP A 152 -7.60 7.28 0.45
C ASP A 152 -8.86 8.15 0.26
N MET A 153 -8.69 9.37 -0.25
CA MET A 153 -9.83 10.24 -0.62
C MET A 153 -10.68 9.63 -1.74
N ALA A 154 -10.05 9.14 -2.82
CA ALA A 154 -10.75 8.55 -3.95
C ALA A 154 -11.52 7.27 -3.58
N ASN A 155 -11.02 6.54 -2.59
CA ASN A 155 -11.61 5.30 -2.08
C ASN A 155 -12.59 5.50 -0.92
N ASN A 156 -12.72 6.70 -0.39
CA ASN A 156 -13.47 6.95 0.85
C ASN A 156 -12.98 6.04 1.99
N ASN A 157 -11.65 5.89 2.12
CA ASN A 157 -11.06 5.10 3.19
C ASN A 157 -11.15 5.84 4.54
N ASP A 158 -11.32 5.08 5.63
CA ASP A 158 -11.04 5.56 6.99
C ASP A 158 -9.52 5.56 7.18
N ALA A 159 -8.88 6.64 6.74
CA ALA A 159 -7.43 6.76 6.71
C ALA A 159 -6.89 7.48 7.93
N GLN A 160 -5.92 6.87 8.58
CA GLN A 160 -5.23 7.39 9.75
C GLN A 160 -3.74 7.47 9.48
N TYR A 161 -3.15 8.64 9.70
CA TYR A 161 -1.71 8.88 9.51
C TYR A 161 -1.08 9.13 10.87
N LEU A 162 -0.33 8.17 11.35
CA LEU A 162 0.27 8.20 12.68
C LEU A 162 1.75 8.56 12.58
N TYR A 163 2.17 9.57 13.30
CA TYR A 163 3.55 9.99 13.43
C TYR A 163 3.89 10.28 14.91
N ASP A 164 4.96 9.65 15.38
CA ASP A 164 5.55 9.97 16.67
C ASP A 164 7.00 10.43 16.46
N ALA A 165 7.28 11.70 16.76
CA ALA A 165 8.61 12.29 16.63
C ALA A 165 9.68 11.56 17.47
N ASN A 166 9.26 10.89 18.53
CA ASN A 166 10.15 10.12 19.41
C ASN A 166 10.08 8.61 19.15
N GLY A 167 9.17 8.14 18.33
CA GLY A 167 8.93 6.72 18.08
C GLY A 167 9.93 6.09 17.12
N LEU A 168 10.42 6.86 16.15
CA LEU A 168 11.40 6.42 15.17
C LEU A 168 12.71 7.19 15.31
N GLU A 169 13.81 6.46 15.26
CA GLU A 169 15.15 7.00 15.17
C GLU A 169 15.71 6.79 13.77
N HIS A 170 16.17 7.86 13.13
CA HIS A 170 16.88 7.77 11.87
C HIS A 170 18.32 7.29 12.13
N ILE A 171 18.65 6.12 11.61
CA ILE A 171 19.97 5.48 11.82
C ILE A 171 20.77 5.45 10.53
N GLY A 172 21.64 6.43 10.37
CA GLY A 172 22.58 6.52 9.26
C GLY A 172 22.00 7.11 7.98
N ALA A 173 22.86 7.79 7.24
CA ALA A 173 22.57 8.28 5.93
C ALA A 173 22.66 7.12 4.94
N GLY A 174 21.51 6.65 4.48
CA GLY A 174 21.45 5.89 3.23
C GLY A 174 21.92 6.77 2.07
N ASN A 175 22.43 6.17 1.02
CA ASN A 175 22.77 6.89 -0.20
C ASN A 175 21.48 7.34 -0.91
N GLY A 176 21.29 8.65 -1.07
CA GLY A 176 20.15 9.24 -1.75
C GLY A 176 18.82 9.06 -0.98
N PHE A 177 17.84 8.41 -1.62
CA PHE A 177 16.52 8.18 -1.03
C PHE A 177 16.45 7.00 -0.03
N ASN A 178 17.56 6.29 0.20
CA ASN A 178 17.59 5.18 1.12
C ASN A 178 17.68 5.69 2.56
N MET A 179 16.68 5.37 3.38
CA MET A 179 16.61 5.78 4.77
C MET A 179 16.44 4.55 5.66
N ASN A 180 17.23 4.47 6.71
CA ASN A 180 17.15 3.42 7.71
C ASN A 180 16.61 4.01 9.01
N TYR A 181 15.64 3.33 9.59
CA TYR A 181 15.01 3.70 10.85
C TYR A 181 15.12 2.57 11.86
N ARG A 182 14.98 2.94 13.12
CA ARG A 182 14.81 2.01 14.24
C ARG A 182 13.62 2.47 15.08
N ILE A 183 12.75 1.55 15.43
CA ILE A 183 11.67 1.80 16.38
C ILE A 183 12.29 1.82 17.78
N ARG A 184 12.11 2.91 18.55
CA ARG A 184 12.72 3.03 19.88
C ARG A 184 12.14 2.03 20.88
N ASN A 185 10.82 1.88 20.88
CA ASN A 185 10.10 0.99 21.77
C ASN A 185 9.12 0.11 20.95
N PRO A 186 9.61 -0.95 20.30
CA PRO A 186 8.75 -1.74 19.38
C PRO A 186 7.57 -2.42 20.08
N GLU A 187 7.74 -2.87 21.33
CA GLU A 187 6.66 -3.50 22.09
C GLU A 187 5.57 -2.50 22.50
N GLN A 188 5.96 -1.30 22.93
CA GLN A 188 5.02 -0.24 23.29
C GLN A 188 4.24 0.20 22.05
N LEU A 189 4.93 0.51 20.95
CA LEU A 189 4.28 0.91 19.70
C LEU A 189 3.33 -0.18 19.20
N ALA A 190 3.72 -1.44 19.29
CA ALA A 190 2.86 -2.57 18.91
C ALA A 190 1.62 -2.68 19.78
N SER A 191 1.75 -2.40 21.09
CA SER A 191 0.62 -2.43 22.02
C SER A 191 -0.40 -1.35 21.71
N GLU A 192 0.06 -0.11 21.58
CA GLU A 192 -0.79 1.04 21.27
C GLU A 192 -1.47 0.89 19.92
N LEU A 193 -0.70 0.44 18.91
CA LEU A 193 -1.22 0.25 17.57
C LEU A 193 -2.23 -0.91 17.47
N ALA A 194 -1.99 -2.01 18.16
CA ALA A 194 -2.91 -3.14 18.17
C ALA A 194 -4.23 -2.77 18.86
N GLU A 195 -4.17 -2.08 20.00
CA GLU A 195 -5.37 -1.58 20.69
C GLU A 195 -6.18 -0.67 19.78
N TYR A 196 -5.52 0.28 19.12
CA TYR A 196 -6.14 1.21 18.19
C TYR A 196 -6.75 0.52 16.96
N ALA A 197 -6.05 -0.45 16.37
CA ALA A 197 -6.50 -1.13 15.16
C ALA A 197 -7.60 -2.17 15.39
N LEU A 198 -7.70 -2.72 16.61
CA LEU A 198 -8.66 -3.76 16.96
C LEU A 198 -9.91 -3.23 17.67
N SER A 199 -9.87 -1.94 18.08
CA SER A 199 -11.06 -1.23 18.56
C SER A 199 -12.06 -0.94 17.44
#